data_87847c18c68059ede92c1a8f0685733b
#
_entry.id   87847c18c68059ede92c1a8f0685733b
#
_cell.length_a   1.000
_cell.length_b   1.000
_cell.length_c   1.000
_cell.angle_alpha   90.00
_cell.angle_beta   90.00
_cell.angle_gamma   90.00
#
_symmetry.space_group_name_H-M   'P 1'
#
loop_
_entity.id
_entity.type
_entity.pdbx_description
1 polymer ?
#
loop_
_entity_poly.entity_id
_entity_poly.type
_entity_poly.pdbx_seq_one_letter_code
_entity_poly.pdbx_strand_id
1 'polypeptide(L)'
;MRVDLFSTPIMIDDFDITKLKFVEEGQDTHFGSEIKTSHGFNNFIEKDSLDYFYNKVVSNLDQVISQPYHVKVDGIWRNYYKKGDWQEKHTHIGSDFSFIIYDSVKSNTWFVHPAHYLIQEKYKDKKIFDTEVKPHINYGQMCIFPSYLEHYVAKAESQSTTISGNLSIEMK
;
A
#
# COMPACT_ATOMS: atom_id res chain seq x y z
N MET A 1 -4.27 31.30 -10.23
CA MET A 1 -3.38 30.51 -9.37
C MET A 1 -4.22 29.41 -8.74
N ARG A 2 -3.79 28.12 -8.80
CA ARG A 2 -4.39 26.99 -8.07
C ARG A 2 -3.58 26.75 -6.80
N VAL A 3 -4.25 26.53 -5.68
CA VAL A 3 -3.62 26.12 -4.42
C VAL A 3 -4.31 24.84 -3.99
N ASP A 4 -3.55 23.77 -3.79
CA ASP A 4 -4.06 22.50 -3.29
C ASP A 4 -4.00 22.52 -1.76
N LEU A 5 -5.18 22.42 -1.13
CA LEU A 5 -5.34 22.34 0.32
C LEU A 5 -5.58 20.87 0.71
N PHE A 6 -5.00 20.44 1.82
CA PHE A 6 -5.24 19.09 2.38
C PHE A 6 -4.92 17.94 1.43
N SER A 7 -3.77 18.02 0.74
CA SER A 7 -3.29 16.89 -0.07
C SER A 7 -2.95 15.68 0.83
N THR A 8 -3.33 14.48 0.38
CA THR A 8 -2.88 13.23 1.01
C THR A 8 -1.70 12.70 0.20
N PRO A 9 -0.47 12.73 0.73
CA PRO A 9 0.69 12.23 0.00
C PRO A 9 0.70 10.71 -0.05
N ILE A 10 1.10 10.18 -1.19
CA ILE A 10 1.60 8.81 -1.34
C ILE A 10 3.01 8.89 -1.89
N MET A 11 3.93 8.09 -1.36
CA MET A 11 5.32 8.06 -1.80
C MET A 11 5.53 6.84 -2.69
N ILE A 12 6.08 7.04 -3.88
CA ILE A 12 6.36 5.97 -4.85
C ILE A 12 7.85 6.04 -5.19
N ASP A 13 8.56 4.93 -5.00
CA ASP A 13 9.99 4.84 -5.27
C ASP A 13 10.34 3.49 -5.90
N ASP A 14 11.42 3.45 -6.66
CA ASP A 14 11.95 2.21 -7.22
C ASP A 14 12.45 1.29 -6.10
N PHE A 15 12.10 0.03 -6.21
CA PHE A 15 12.46 -1.01 -5.25
C PHE A 15 13.04 -2.22 -5.96
N ASP A 16 14.30 -2.52 -5.68
CA ASP A 16 14.95 -3.72 -6.19
C ASP A 16 14.49 -4.95 -5.44
N ILE A 17 13.49 -5.64 -6.00
CA ILE A 17 12.88 -6.82 -5.38
C ILE A 17 13.88 -7.96 -5.15
N THR A 18 14.98 -8.02 -5.90
CA THR A 18 16.01 -9.05 -5.73
C THR A 18 16.77 -8.93 -4.41
N LYS A 19 16.73 -7.76 -3.80
CA LYS A 19 17.33 -7.47 -2.49
C LYS A 19 16.41 -7.75 -1.30
N LEU A 20 15.16 -8.16 -1.57
CA LEU A 20 14.21 -8.52 -0.53
C LEU A 20 14.01 -10.02 -0.51
N LYS A 21 14.48 -10.66 0.53
CA LYS A 21 14.16 -12.04 0.84
C LYS A 21 13.08 -12.06 1.92
N PHE A 22 11.95 -12.62 1.56
CA PHE A 22 10.75 -12.65 2.34
C PHE A 22 10.44 -14.09 2.74
N VAL A 23 10.24 -14.32 4.05
CA VAL A 23 9.89 -15.62 4.58
C VAL A 23 8.38 -15.69 4.78
N GLU A 24 7.76 -16.69 4.18
CA GLU A 24 6.33 -16.96 4.27
C GLU A 24 6.09 -18.31 4.95
N GLU A 25 5.33 -18.30 6.05
CA GLU A 25 5.04 -19.52 6.81
C GLU A 25 3.71 -20.18 6.42
N GLY A 26 2.87 -19.50 5.64
CA GLY A 26 1.60 -20.06 5.23
C GLY A 26 0.82 -19.15 4.29
N GLN A 27 -0.30 -19.67 3.81
CA GLN A 27 -1.24 -18.96 2.97
C GLN A 27 -2.65 -19.33 3.36
N ASP A 28 -3.54 -18.35 3.38
CA ASP A 28 -4.96 -18.53 3.61
C ASP A 28 -5.76 -17.69 2.62
N THR A 29 -7.07 -17.90 2.57
CA THR A 29 -7.97 -17.15 1.70
C THR A 29 -8.62 -16.03 2.49
N HIS A 30 -8.53 -14.79 2.00
CA HIS A 30 -9.07 -13.60 2.63
C HIS A 30 -9.80 -12.67 1.66
N PHE A 31 -10.48 -11.68 2.23
CA PHE A 31 -11.05 -10.50 1.54
C PHE A 31 -12.13 -10.82 0.50
N GLY A 32 -13.09 -11.68 0.84
CA GLY A 32 -14.30 -11.89 0.04
C GLY A 32 -14.11 -12.41 -1.40
N SER A 33 -12.92 -12.28 -1.93
CA SER A 33 -12.45 -12.93 -3.15
C SER A 33 -11.48 -14.04 -2.76
N GLU A 34 -11.37 -15.09 -3.52
CA GLU A 34 -10.49 -16.23 -3.21
C GLU A 34 -8.97 -15.92 -3.29
N ILE A 35 -8.60 -14.65 -3.04
CA ILE A 35 -7.19 -14.24 -2.98
C ILE A 35 -6.46 -14.99 -1.88
N LYS A 36 -5.32 -15.55 -2.21
CA LYS A 36 -4.42 -16.16 -1.24
C LYS A 36 -3.48 -15.11 -0.66
N THR A 37 -3.26 -15.18 0.65
CA THR A 37 -2.38 -14.26 1.35
C THR A 37 -1.66 -14.95 2.49
N SER A 38 -0.45 -14.49 2.81
CA SER A 38 0.25 -14.88 4.03
C SER A 38 -0.08 -13.94 5.21
N HIS A 39 -1.05 -13.04 5.07
CA HIS A 39 -1.52 -12.19 6.17
C HIS A 39 -2.05 -13.04 7.32
N GLY A 40 -1.68 -12.69 8.54
CA GLY A 40 -2.04 -13.46 9.74
C GLY A 40 -1.06 -14.57 10.11
N PHE A 41 -0.05 -14.83 9.28
CA PHE A 41 1.06 -15.71 9.60
C PHE A 41 2.28 -14.92 10.09
N ASN A 42 3.22 -15.60 10.76
CA ASN A 42 4.48 -15.00 11.21
C ASN A 42 5.44 -14.85 10.02
N ASN A 43 5.22 -13.79 9.24
CA ASN A 43 6.06 -13.47 8.11
C ASN A 43 7.10 -12.44 8.54
N PHE A 44 8.32 -12.55 8.01
CA PHE A 44 9.38 -11.58 8.27
C PHE A 44 10.38 -11.53 7.10
N ILE A 45 11.07 -10.42 7.04
CA ILE A 45 12.16 -10.21 6.10
C ILE A 45 13.42 -10.86 6.67
N GLU A 46 14.18 -11.56 5.82
CA GLU A 46 15.48 -12.10 6.22
C GLU A 46 16.42 -10.97 6.63
N LYS A 47 17.29 -11.25 7.63
CA LYS A 47 18.19 -10.27 8.24
C LYS A 47 19.04 -9.52 7.21
N ASP A 48 19.56 -10.22 6.22
CA ASP A 48 20.43 -9.64 5.18
C ASP A 48 19.70 -8.64 4.26
N SER A 49 18.35 -8.67 4.25
CA SER A 49 17.52 -7.76 3.48
C SER A 49 17.03 -6.54 4.26
N LEU A 50 17.16 -6.57 5.59
CA LEU A 50 16.58 -5.56 6.48
C LEU A 50 17.13 -4.16 6.22
N ASP A 51 18.43 -3.99 6.09
CA ASP A 51 19.06 -2.68 5.92
C ASP A 51 18.59 -2.02 4.62
N TYR A 52 18.49 -2.79 3.53
CA TYR A 52 17.98 -2.26 2.27
C TYR A 52 16.51 -1.85 2.39
N PHE A 53 15.68 -2.69 2.99
CA PHE A 53 14.26 -2.42 3.18
C PHE A 53 14.04 -1.16 4.04
N TYR A 54 14.68 -1.09 5.21
CA TYR A 54 14.55 0.06 6.11
C TYR A 54 15.05 1.35 5.47
N ASN A 55 16.17 1.32 4.75
CA ASN A 55 16.67 2.50 4.05
C ASN A 55 15.65 3.02 3.02
N LYS A 56 14.97 2.12 2.29
CA LYS A 56 13.91 2.49 1.36
C LYS A 56 12.69 3.07 2.07
N VAL A 57 12.26 2.47 3.16
CA VAL A 57 11.15 2.98 3.97
C VAL A 57 11.46 4.37 4.52
N VAL A 58 12.61 4.54 5.17
CA VAL A 58 13.02 5.82 5.76
C VAL A 58 13.14 6.91 4.70
N SER A 59 13.82 6.65 3.58
CA SER A 59 13.97 7.65 2.51
C SER A 59 12.64 8.14 1.92
N ASN A 60 11.61 7.30 1.94
CA ASN A 60 10.27 7.69 1.53
C ASN A 60 9.56 8.50 2.62
N LEU A 61 9.63 8.06 3.88
CA LEU A 61 8.98 8.74 5.00
C LEU A 61 9.58 10.11 5.29
N ASP A 62 10.88 10.31 5.07
CA ASP A 62 11.57 11.60 5.21
C ASP A 62 11.01 12.69 4.27
N GLN A 63 10.28 12.30 3.22
CA GLN A 63 9.60 13.27 2.35
C GLN A 63 8.37 13.92 3.01
N VAL A 64 7.83 13.30 4.07
CA VAL A 64 6.59 13.73 4.73
C VAL A 64 6.73 13.93 6.23
N ILE A 65 7.73 13.35 6.86
CA ILE A 65 7.98 13.47 8.31
C ILE A 65 9.26 14.31 8.49
N SER A 66 9.12 15.50 9.07
CA SER A 66 10.24 16.42 9.28
C SER A 66 10.88 16.34 10.68
N GLN A 67 10.22 15.67 11.62
CA GLN A 67 10.69 15.48 13.00
C GLN A 67 11.47 14.16 13.11
N PRO A 68 12.43 14.04 14.04
CA PRO A 68 13.10 12.76 14.30
C PRO A 68 12.11 11.68 14.75
N TYR A 69 12.21 10.49 14.17
CA TYR A 69 11.31 9.36 14.46
C TYR A 69 12.05 8.02 14.45
N HIS A 70 11.38 7.01 14.95
CA HIS A 70 11.68 5.61 14.71
C HIS A 70 10.55 4.98 13.92
N VAL A 71 10.87 4.06 13.00
CA VAL A 71 9.88 3.27 12.28
C VAL A 71 9.94 1.83 12.74
N LYS A 72 8.76 1.23 12.93
CA LYS A 72 8.58 -0.18 13.24
C LYS A 72 7.72 -0.83 12.15
N VAL A 73 8.10 -2.01 11.71
CA VAL A 73 7.27 -2.85 10.84
C VAL A 73 6.32 -3.66 11.73
N ASP A 74 5.02 -3.39 11.67
CA ASP A 74 4.01 -4.10 12.46
C ASP A 74 3.61 -5.43 11.83
N GLY A 75 3.76 -5.55 10.52
CA GLY A 75 3.49 -6.78 9.78
C GLY A 75 3.90 -6.64 8.32
N ILE A 76 4.20 -7.78 7.72
CA ILE A 76 4.51 -7.91 6.31
C ILE A 76 3.92 -9.22 5.79
N TRP A 77 3.35 -9.21 4.59
CA TRP A 77 2.74 -10.39 3.98
C TRP A 77 2.74 -10.30 2.47
N ARG A 78 2.59 -11.44 1.79
CA ARG A 78 2.46 -11.55 0.34
C ARG A 78 1.01 -11.86 -0.03
N ASN A 79 0.53 -11.18 -1.07
CA ASN A 79 -0.77 -11.46 -1.68
C ASN A 79 -0.57 -12.08 -3.06
N TYR A 80 -1.39 -13.07 -3.37
CA TYR A 80 -1.38 -13.82 -4.63
C TYR A 80 -2.73 -13.67 -5.30
N TYR A 81 -2.76 -13.00 -6.44
CA TYR A 81 -3.95 -12.78 -7.23
C TYR A 81 -3.94 -13.68 -8.46
N LYS A 82 -5.05 -14.36 -8.72
CA LYS A 82 -5.36 -14.97 -10.01
C LYS A 82 -6.12 -13.95 -10.86
N LYS A 83 -6.26 -14.22 -12.15
CA LYS A 83 -7.12 -13.42 -13.02
C LYS A 83 -8.55 -13.38 -12.46
N GLY A 84 -9.09 -12.19 -12.28
CA GLY A 84 -10.42 -11.95 -11.74
C GLY A 84 -10.49 -11.72 -10.24
N ASP A 85 -9.42 -12.04 -9.48
CA ASP A 85 -9.35 -11.74 -8.05
C ASP A 85 -9.31 -10.22 -7.80
N TRP A 86 -9.83 -9.83 -6.66
CA TRP A 86 -9.96 -8.45 -6.23
C TRP A 86 -9.87 -8.35 -4.71
N GLN A 87 -9.68 -7.15 -4.20
CA GLN A 87 -9.77 -6.86 -2.76
C GLN A 87 -10.76 -5.72 -2.54
N GLU A 88 -11.65 -5.88 -1.56
CA GLU A 88 -12.61 -4.84 -1.16
C GLU A 88 -11.93 -3.57 -0.65
N LYS A 89 -12.72 -2.51 -0.57
CA LYS A 89 -12.30 -1.25 0.05
C LYS A 89 -12.04 -1.47 1.53
N HIS A 90 -10.85 -1.07 1.97
CA HIS A 90 -10.42 -1.22 3.36
C HIS A 90 -9.39 -0.16 3.75
N THR A 91 -9.13 -0.07 5.05
CA THR A 91 -8.09 0.74 5.69
C THR A 91 -7.30 -0.13 6.66
N HIS A 92 -6.15 0.33 7.10
CA HIS A 92 -5.33 -0.36 8.10
C HIS A 92 -5.30 0.44 9.41
N ILE A 93 -6.46 0.52 10.09
CA ILE A 93 -6.58 1.21 11.37
C ILE A 93 -5.71 0.50 12.42
N GLY A 94 -4.83 1.24 13.07
CA GLY A 94 -3.89 0.74 14.07
C GLY A 94 -2.43 0.86 13.71
N SER A 95 -2.14 1.25 12.45
CA SER A 95 -0.80 1.60 11.98
C SER A 95 -0.81 3.03 11.41
N ASP A 96 0.36 3.66 11.28
CA ASP A 96 0.46 5.02 10.77
C ASP A 96 0.56 5.06 9.24
N PHE A 97 1.37 4.16 8.69
CA PHE A 97 1.55 3.99 7.24
C PHE A 97 1.38 2.53 6.83
N SER A 98 0.98 2.34 5.59
CA SER A 98 0.99 1.05 4.92
C SER A 98 1.87 1.12 3.68
N PHE A 99 2.39 -0.03 3.26
CA PHE A 99 3.17 -0.11 2.03
C PHE A 99 2.73 -1.28 1.16
N ILE A 100 2.98 -1.13 -0.15
CA ILE A 100 2.82 -2.19 -1.14
C ILE A 100 4.05 -2.19 -2.04
N ILE A 101 4.69 -3.35 -2.20
CA ILE A 101 5.76 -3.58 -3.17
C ILE A 101 5.18 -4.43 -4.29
N TYR A 102 5.33 -3.98 -5.53
CA TYR A 102 4.78 -4.64 -6.72
C TYR A 102 5.84 -5.53 -7.35
N ASP A 103 5.77 -6.82 -7.07
CA ASP A 103 6.79 -7.81 -7.45
C ASP A 103 6.44 -8.65 -8.68
N SER A 104 5.38 -8.34 -9.43
CA SER A 104 5.03 -9.06 -10.66
C SER A 104 4.46 -8.21 -11.79
N VAL A 105 3.36 -7.50 -11.59
CA VAL A 105 2.70 -6.73 -12.66
C VAL A 105 2.36 -5.32 -12.20
N LYS A 106 1.90 -4.50 -13.15
CA LYS A 106 1.40 -3.15 -12.86
C LYS A 106 0.33 -3.17 -11.79
N SER A 107 0.39 -2.16 -10.93
CA SER A 107 -0.60 -1.94 -9.89
C SER A 107 -2.02 -1.91 -10.43
N ASN A 108 -2.93 -2.58 -9.71
CA ASN A 108 -4.36 -2.40 -9.86
C ASN A 108 -5.00 -1.85 -8.58
N THR A 109 -4.20 -1.18 -7.77
CA THR A 109 -4.61 -0.54 -6.52
C THR A 109 -5.20 0.84 -6.82
N TRP A 110 -6.37 1.08 -6.26
CA TRP A 110 -7.10 2.34 -6.31
C TRP A 110 -7.17 2.93 -4.91
N PHE A 111 -7.02 4.23 -4.82
CA PHE A 111 -7.16 5.00 -3.59
C PHE A 111 -8.43 5.83 -3.65
N VAL A 112 -9.15 5.88 -2.53
CA VAL A 112 -10.41 6.59 -2.39
C VAL A 112 -10.18 7.91 -1.70
N HIS A 113 -10.75 8.98 -2.24
CA HIS A 113 -10.63 10.32 -1.63
C HIS A 113 -11.24 10.30 -0.21
N PRO A 114 -10.55 10.79 0.84
CA PRO A 114 -11.06 10.74 2.21
C PRO A 114 -12.43 11.38 2.42
N ALA A 115 -12.78 12.37 1.60
CA ALA A 115 -14.08 13.04 1.62
C ALA A 115 -15.02 12.56 0.48
N HIS A 116 -14.83 11.36 -0.06
CA HIS A 116 -15.56 10.89 -1.25
C HIS A 116 -17.09 10.94 -1.08
N TYR A 117 -17.61 10.57 0.10
CA TYR A 117 -19.06 10.63 0.36
C TYR A 117 -19.62 12.05 0.24
N LEU A 118 -18.92 13.04 0.80
CA LEU A 118 -19.33 14.45 0.71
C LEU A 118 -19.27 14.96 -0.73
N ILE A 119 -18.24 14.57 -1.47
CA ILE A 119 -18.07 14.93 -2.87
C ILE A 119 -19.15 14.27 -3.72
N GLN A 120 -19.43 12.99 -3.52
CA GLN A 120 -20.47 12.28 -4.23
C GLN A 120 -21.85 12.85 -3.95
N GLU A 121 -22.20 13.12 -2.69
CA GLU A 121 -23.48 13.71 -2.33
C GLU A 121 -23.65 15.10 -2.97
N LYS A 122 -22.63 15.94 -2.91
CA LYS A 122 -22.71 17.31 -3.42
C LYS A 122 -22.64 17.43 -4.94
N TYR A 123 -21.85 16.57 -5.59
CA TYR A 123 -21.47 16.71 -7.00
C TYR A 123 -21.72 15.47 -7.86
N LYS A 124 -22.49 14.47 -7.37
CA LYS A 124 -22.67 13.15 -7.98
C LYS A 124 -22.89 13.15 -9.49
N ASP A 125 -23.63 14.12 -9.98
CA ASP A 125 -23.99 14.20 -11.41
C ASP A 125 -23.05 15.10 -12.23
N LYS A 126 -22.09 15.75 -11.61
CA LYS A 126 -21.25 16.76 -12.25
C LYS A 126 -19.82 16.31 -12.57
N LYS A 127 -19.34 15.24 -11.93
CA LYS A 127 -17.97 14.72 -12.13
C LYS A 127 -16.88 15.80 -12.07
N ILE A 128 -17.01 16.75 -11.13
CA ILE A 128 -16.08 17.89 -11.00
C ILE A 128 -14.78 17.44 -10.32
N PHE A 129 -14.88 16.48 -9.41
CA PHE A 129 -13.74 15.96 -8.65
C PHE A 129 -13.66 14.45 -8.80
N ASP A 130 -12.44 13.95 -8.95
CA ASP A 130 -12.19 12.52 -8.86
C ASP A 130 -12.31 12.07 -7.40
N THR A 131 -13.11 11.04 -7.16
CA THR A 131 -13.28 10.44 -5.85
C THR A 131 -12.46 9.18 -5.66
N GLU A 132 -11.89 8.66 -6.73
CA GLU A 132 -11.01 7.51 -6.74
C GLU A 132 -9.88 7.75 -7.74
N VAL A 133 -8.66 7.40 -7.34
CA VAL A 133 -7.46 7.58 -8.17
C VAL A 133 -6.68 6.28 -8.22
N LYS A 134 -6.29 5.87 -9.42
CA LYS A 134 -5.31 4.81 -9.64
C LYS A 134 -3.97 5.45 -10.00
N PRO A 135 -2.99 5.48 -9.10
CA PRO A 135 -1.67 5.98 -9.44
C PRO A 135 -0.98 5.03 -10.42
N HIS A 136 -0.10 5.59 -11.24
CA HIS A 136 0.70 4.79 -12.15
C HIS A 136 1.90 4.21 -11.39
N ILE A 137 1.78 2.96 -10.95
CA ILE A 137 2.84 2.23 -10.25
C ILE A 137 3.20 1.00 -11.07
N ASN A 138 4.48 0.73 -11.23
CA ASN A 138 5.01 -0.35 -12.05
C ASN A 138 5.57 -1.49 -11.19
N TYR A 139 5.87 -2.62 -11.85
CA TYR A 139 6.73 -3.65 -11.30
C TYR A 139 8.06 -3.06 -10.79
N GLY A 140 8.53 -3.54 -9.66
CA GLY A 140 9.76 -3.07 -9.04
C GLY A 140 9.62 -1.71 -8.36
N GLN A 141 8.40 -1.29 -8.01
CA GLN A 141 8.18 -0.07 -7.22
C GLN A 141 7.51 -0.40 -5.89
N MET A 142 7.84 0.40 -4.88
CA MET A 142 7.17 0.45 -3.57
C MET A 142 6.29 1.69 -3.54
N CYS A 143 5.08 1.54 -2.99
CA CYS A 143 4.19 2.64 -2.65
C CYS A 143 4.00 2.65 -1.13
N ILE A 144 4.25 3.79 -0.47
CA ILE A 144 3.94 4.01 0.95
C ILE A 144 2.86 5.07 1.04
N PHE A 145 1.85 4.86 1.90
CA PHE A 145 0.72 5.74 2.05
C PHE A 145 0.17 5.72 3.47
N PRO A 146 -0.51 6.79 3.94
CA PRO A 146 -1.15 6.81 5.26
C PRO A 146 -2.16 5.68 5.41
N SER A 147 -2.09 4.93 6.51
CA SER A 147 -2.91 3.74 6.74
C SER A 147 -4.42 4.01 6.83
N TYR A 148 -4.82 5.26 7.12
CA TYR A 148 -6.23 5.67 7.09
C TYR A 148 -6.80 5.82 5.68
N LEU A 149 -5.94 5.88 4.66
CA LEU A 149 -6.39 6.07 3.28
C LEU A 149 -7.06 4.81 2.75
N GLU A 150 -8.38 4.90 2.54
CA GLU A 150 -9.15 3.79 2.01
C GLU A 150 -8.66 3.43 0.60
N HIS A 151 -8.47 2.14 0.37
CA HIS A 151 -7.99 1.63 -0.91
C HIS A 151 -8.57 0.23 -1.20
N TYR A 152 -8.45 -0.18 -2.45
CA TYR A 152 -8.90 -1.50 -2.91
C TYR A 152 -8.06 -1.96 -4.11
N VAL A 153 -8.14 -3.25 -4.40
CA VAL A 153 -7.54 -3.81 -5.62
C VAL A 153 -8.66 -4.19 -6.58
N ALA A 154 -8.71 -3.53 -7.72
CA ALA A 154 -9.67 -3.87 -8.76
C ALA A 154 -9.34 -5.24 -9.38
N LYS A 155 -10.29 -5.86 -10.09
CA LYS A 155 -10.13 -7.21 -10.66
C LYS A 155 -8.83 -7.34 -11.42
N ALA A 156 -8.02 -8.31 -11.01
CA ALA A 156 -6.73 -8.62 -11.64
C ALA A 156 -6.95 -9.12 -13.08
N GLU A 157 -6.20 -8.57 -14.02
CA GLU A 157 -6.28 -8.96 -15.43
C GLU A 157 -5.48 -10.25 -15.72
N SER A 158 -4.50 -10.52 -14.87
CA SER A 158 -3.63 -11.69 -14.94
C SER A 158 -3.21 -12.12 -13.54
N GLN A 159 -2.48 -13.23 -13.45
CA GLN A 159 -1.82 -13.60 -12.20
C GLN A 159 -0.82 -12.53 -11.78
N SER A 160 -0.82 -12.18 -10.49
CA SER A 160 0.06 -11.17 -9.92
C SER A 160 0.33 -11.42 -8.45
N THR A 161 1.41 -10.82 -7.94
CA THR A 161 1.78 -10.86 -6.53
C THR A 161 2.17 -9.47 -6.05
N THR A 162 1.91 -9.20 -4.78
CA THR A 162 2.40 -8.02 -4.08
C THR A 162 2.91 -8.41 -2.70
N ILE A 163 3.87 -7.65 -2.18
CA ILE A 163 4.25 -7.70 -0.77
C ILE A 163 3.69 -6.45 -0.11
N SER A 164 2.90 -6.63 0.92
CA SER A 164 2.25 -5.55 1.66
C SER A 164 2.65 -5.58 3.11
N GLY A 165 2.47 -4.48 3.81
CA GLY A 165 2.72 -4.41 5.24
C GLY A 165 2.32 -3.08 5.85
N ASN A 166 2.48 -3.00 7.17
CA ASN A 166 2.12 -1.87 7.99
C ASN A 166 3.32 -1.36 8.79
N LEU A 167 3.32 -0.05 9.02
CA LEU A 167 4.39 0.68 9.70
C LEU A 167 3.80 1.55 10.81
N SER A 168 4.39 1.50 11.99
CA SER A 168 4.14 2.44 13.08
C SER A 168 5.31 3.40 13.24
N ILE A 169 5.01 4.66 13.59
CA ILE A 169 5.96 5.74 13.77
C ILE A 169 6.00 6.15 15.25
N GLU A 170 7.16 6.12 15.84
CA GLU A 170 7.41 6.64 17.18
C GLU A 170 8.23 7.92 17.08
N MET A 171 7.64 9.05 17.47
CA MET A 171 8.33 10.34 17.48
C MET A 171 9.35 10.39 18.62
N LYS A 172 10.53 10.99 18.38
CA LYS A 172 11.60 11.15 19.38
C LYS A 172 11.44 12.40 20.21
#